data_f501ea7787af20484cb372f0c84c1869
#
_entry.id   f501ea7787af20484cb372f0c84c1869
#
_cell.length_a   1.000
_cell.length_b   1.000
_cell.length_c   1.000
_cell.angle_alpha   90.00
_cell.angle_beta   90.00
_cell.angle_gamma   90.00
#
_symmetry.space_group_name_H-M   'P 1'
#
loop_
_entity.id
_entity.type
_entity.pdbx_description
1 polymer ?
#
loop_
_entity_poly.entity_id
_entity_poly.type
_entity_poly.pdbx_seq_one_letter_code
_entity_poly.pdbx_strand_id
1 'polypeptide(L)'
;MNQPTISPQEYQEFRKFLESASGIVLGDNKQYLVKSRLGCLITEMGLSSVGELIDCVKRDLKSGLHERIIDAMTTNETLWFRDHFPFEILRAHILPEFADRRDRPIRIWSAACSSGQEPYSMSMIIQEYLQAKPAGLPRDVQIIATDISSSVLKDAREGVYGAMALARGLSDDRQKRFFDVKGKAWQVKPEIRKRITFSEMNLMKKDYFALGKFDVIFCRNVLIYFSTELKREILTRFSQVLEPGGYLCLGASESVSGYVDCFDAMRYQGGLVYRLKKV
;
A
#
# COMPACT_ATOMS: atom_id res chain seq x y z
N MET A 1 -6.88 24.74 -24.21
CA MET A 1 -5.90 25.02 -23.15
C MET A 1 -4.55 24.43 -23.59
N ASN A 2 -3.47 25.22 -23.59
CA ASN A 2 -2.16 24.70 -23.92
C ASN A 2 -1.74 23.68 -22.85
N GLN A 3 -1.32 22.49 -23.29
CA GLN A 3 -0.73 21.53 -22.36
C GLN A 3 0.54 22.10 -21.74
N PRO A 4 0.77 21.85 -20.42
CA PRO A 4 1.98 22.36 -19.76
C PRO A 4 3.23 21.87 -20.49
N THR A 5 4.22 22.74 -20.58
CA THR A 5 5.50 22.39 -21.21
C THR A 5 6.44 21.72 -20.20
N ILE A 6 7.34 20.91 -20.70
CA ILE A 6 8.44 20.33 -19.94
C ILE A 6 9.64 20.15 -20.86
N SER A 7 10.70 20.86 -20.59
CA SER A 7 11.98 20.69 -21.28
C SER A 7 12.73 19.44 -20.76
N PRO A 8 13.72 18.92 -21.48
CA PRO A 8 14.54 17.82 -20.98
C PRO A 8 15.23 18.12 -19.64
N GLN A 9 15.65 19.36 -19.42
CA GLN A 9 16.29 19.79 -18.17
C GLN A 9 15.29 19.80 -17.02
N GLU A 10 14.11 20.41 -17.19
CA GLU A 10 13.03 20.42 -16.18
C GLU A 10 12.58 19.00 -15.83
N TYR A 11 12.55 18.10 -16.84
CA TYR A 11 12.24 16.69 -16.60
C TYR A 11 13.29 16.01 -15.70
N GLN A 12 14.57 16.24 -15.92
CA GLN A 12 15.62 15.69 -15.07
C GLN A 12 15.57 16.25 -13.64
N GLU A 13 15.28 17.54 -13.48
CA GLU A 13 15.09 18.15 -12.17
C GLU A 13 13.87 17.56 -11.46
N PHE A 14 12.76 17.38 -12.18
CA PHE A 14 11.57 16.76 -11.65
C PHE A 14 11.79 15.31 -11.21
N ARG A 15 12.51 14.52 -11.99
CA ARG A 15 12.88 13.13 -11.63
C ARG A 15 13.64 13.09 -10.31
N LYS A 16 14.67 13.92 -10.16
CA LYS A 16 15.46 14.02 -8.91
C LYS A 16 14.59 14.43 -7.72
N PHE A 17 13.71 15.41 -7.93
CA PHE A 17 12.77 15.85 -6.91
C PHE A 17 11.84 14.69 -6.49
N LEU A 18 11.19 14.02 -7.44
CA LEU A 18 10.25 12.94 -7.16
C LEU A 18 10.93 11.76 -6.46
N GLU A 19 12.10 11.35 -6.93
CA GLU A 19 12.88 10.28 -6.32
C GLU A 19 13.29 10.63 -4.89
N SER A 20 13.80 11.84 -4.65
CA SER A 20 14.19 12.28 -3.30
C SER A 20 12.99 12.41 -2.35
N ALA A 21 11.81 12.74 -2.87
CA ALA A 21 10.61 12.97 -2.07
C ALA A 21 9.82 11.68 -1.77
N SER A 22 9.77 10.75 -2.72
CA SER A 22 8.89 9.56 -2.65
C SER A 22 9.58 8.23 -2.94
N GLY A 23 10.82 8.23 -3.42
CA GLY A 23 11.54 7.06 -3.90
C GLY A 23 11.15 6.60 -5.30
N ILE A 24 10.16 7.24 -5.92
CA ILE A 24 9.68 6.84 -7.24
C ILE A 24 10.70 7.23 -8.31
N VAL A 25 11.22 6.22 -9.00
CA VAL A 25 12.15 6.37 -10.12
C VAL A 25 11.37 6.42 -11.44
N LEU A 26 11.48 7.54 -12.15
CA LEU A 26 10.90 7.67 -13.50
C LEU A 26 11.94 7.34 -14.56
N GLY A 27 11.56 6.49 -15.53
CA GLY A 27 12.38 6.21 -16.71
C GLY A 27 12.52 7.41 -17.65
N ASP A 28 13.52 7.38 -18.54
CA ASP A 28 13.91 8.54 -19.39
C ASP A 28 12.79 9.07 -20.30
N ASN A 29 11.83 8.23 -20.69
CA ASN A 29 10.77 8.57 -21.67
C ASN A 29 9.39 8.72 -21.04
N LYS A 30 9.27 9.25 -19.80
CA LYS A 30 8.01 9.39 -19.08
C LYS A 30 7.53 10.86 -18.94
N GLN A 31 8.04 11.80 -19.77
CA GLN A 31 7.60 13.20 -19.76
C GLN A 31 6.10 13.34 -20.00
N TYR A 32 5.52 12.49 -20.85
CA TYR A 32 4.08 12.50 -21.12
C TYR A 32 3.26 12.19 -19.86
N LEU A 33 3.76 11.29 -19.00
CA LEU A 33 3.11 10.93 -17.76
C LEU A 33 3.11 12.10 -16.76
N VAL A 34 4.23 12.80 -16.65
CA VAL A 34 4.37 14.01 -15.81
C VAL A 34 3.40 15.08 -16.27
N LYS A 35 3.37 15.37 -17.58
CA LYS A 35 2.42 16.35 -18.16
C LYS A 35 0.96 15.97 -17.89
N SER A 36 0.61 14.71 -18.11
CA SER A 36 -0.75 14.22 -17.91
C SER A 36 -1.20 14.32 -16.46
N ARG A 37 -0.33 13.95 -15.51
CA ARG A 37 -0.67 13.89 -14.09
C ARG A 37 -0.63 15.26 -13.40
N LEU A 38 0.30 16.12 -13.79
CA LEU A 38 0.46 17.44 -13.18
C LEU A 38 -0.29 18.55 -13.93
N GLY A 39 -0.84 18.27 -15.10
CA GLY A 39 -1.48 19.28 -15.94
C GLY A 39 -2.59 20.06 -15.23
N CYS A 40 -3.46 19.39 -14.50
CA CYS A 40 -4.52 20.03 -13.71
C CYS A 40 -3.92 20.92 -12.61
N LEU A 41 -2.92 20.44 -11.88
CA LEU A 41 -2.27 21.18 -10.80
C LEU A 41 -1.56 22.45 -11.32
N ILE A 42 -0.84 22.32 -12.43
CA ILE A 42 -0.14 23.45 -13.08
C ILE A 42 -1.16 24.51 -13.54
N THR A 43 -2.24 24.09 -14.17
CA THR A 43 -3.32 25.00 -14.63
C THR A 43 -4.03 25.69 -13.46
N GLU A 44 -4.35 24.96 -12.40
CA GLU A 44 -4.99 25.50 -11.19
C GLU A 44 -4.12 26.59 -10.53
N MET A 45 -2.81 26.41 -10.56
CA MET A 45 -1.86 27.38 -9.99
C MET A 45 -1.51 28.53 -10.94
N GLY A 46 -2.06 28.55 -12.16
CA GLY A 46 -1.74 29.58 -13.17
C GLY A 46 -0.32 29.50 -13.70
N LEU A 47 0.33 28.34 -13.62
CA LEU A 47 1.69 28.10 -14.09
C LEU A 47 1.70 27.61 -15.55
N SER A 48 2.83 27.73 -16.23
CA SER A 48 3.00 27.35 -17.64
C SER A 48 3.86 26.11 -17.84
N SER A 49 4.71 25.76 -16.88
CA SER A 49 5.66 24.63 -16.98
C SER A 49 5.80 23.83 -15.70
N VAL A 50 6.36 22.62 -15.84
CA VAL A 50 6.76 21.79 -14.70
C VAL A 50 7.92 22.42 -13.92
N GLY A 51 8.81 23.17 -14.59
CA GLY A 51 9.90 23.89 -13.95
C GLY A 51 9.39 24.93 -12.96
N GLU A 52 8.40 25.75 -13.37
CA GLU A 52 7.76 26.72 -12.48
C GLU A 52 7.11 26.05 -11.24
N LEU A 53 6.49 24.86 -11.43
CA LEU A 53 5.94 24.10 -10.31
C LEU A 53 7.02 23.67 -9.31
N ILE A 54 8.18 23.17 -9.79
CA ILE A 54 9.31 22.80 -8.94
C ILE A 54 9.86 24.02 -8.20
N ASP A 55 9.96 25.17 -8.86
CA ASP A 55 10.43 26.40 -8.23
C ASP A 55 9.48 26.90 -7.14
N CYS A 56 8.18 26.71 -7.31
CA CYS A 56 7.21 26.97 -6.26
C CYS A 56 7.43 26.08 -5.04
N VAL A 57 7.64 24.78 -5.24
CA VAL A 57 7.94 23.84 -4.13
C VAL A 57 9.22 24.21 -3.40
N LYS A 58 10.29 24.57 -4.14
CA LYS A 58 11.57 24.98 -3.53
C LYS A 58 11.43 26.24 -2.68
N ARG A 59 10.55 27.17 -3.05
CA ARG A 59 10.32 28.45 -2.33
C ARG A 59 9.43 28.30 -1.11
N ASP A 60 8.43 27.43 -1.18
CA ASP A 60 7.44 27.27 -0.10
C ASP A 60 7.21 25.80 0.26
N LEU A 61 8.05 25.30 1.16
CA LEU A 61 7.96 23.94 1.69
C LEU A 61 6.74 23.69 2.60
N LYS A 62 6.00 24.74 2.97
CA LYS A 62 4.84 24.64 3.90
C LYS A 62 3.49 24.67 3.20
N SER A 63 3.44 24.88 1.90
CA SER A 63 2.18 25.09 1.14
C SER A 63 1.33 23.82 0.92
N GLY A 64 1.79 22.64 1.33
CA GLY A 64 1.15 21.36 0.99
C GLY A 64 1.28 20.99 -0.50
N LEU A 65 2.03 21.79 -1.28
CA LEU A 65 2.25 21.56 -2.70
C LEU A 65 3.08 20.31 -2.97
N HIS A 66 4.04 20.04 -2.09
CA HIS A 66 4.89 18.86 -2.14
C HIS A 66 4.04 17.58 -2.08
N GLU A 67 3.11 17.50 -1.13
CA GLU A 67 2.18 16.39 -0.96
C GLU A 67 1.25 16.24 -2.17
N ARG A 68 0.73 17.36 -2.70
CA ARG A 68 -0.12 17.35 -3.90
C ARG A 68 0.58 16.81 -5.14
N ILE A 69 1.87 17.12 -5.32
CA ILE A 69 2.67 16.59 -6.42
C ILE A 69 2.89 15.09 -6.24
N ILE A 70 3.24 14.63 -5.02
CA ILE A 70 3.39 13.20 -4.72
C ILE A 70 2.08 12.47 -4.99
N ASP A 71 0.95 12.96 -4.48
CA ASP A 71 -0.38 12.41 -4.71
C ASP A 71 -0.69 12.27 -6.21
N ALA A 72 -0.42 13.31 -7.00
CA ALA A 72 -0.63 13.27 -8.44
C ALA A 72 0.30 12.28 -9.16
N MET A 73 1.50 12.04 -8.64
CA MET A 73 2.49 11.16 -9.25
C MET A 73 2.43 9.72 -8.78
N THR A 74 1.76 9.42 -7.68
CA THR A 74 1.55 8.04 -7.22
C THR A 74 0.59 7.29 -8.15
N THR A 75 0.79 5.98 -8.27
CA THR A 75 -0.09 5.09 -9.02
C THR A 75 -0.93 4.29 -8.01
N ASN A 76 -2.14 4.77 -7.78
CA ASN A 76 -3.02 4.23 -6.73
C ASN A 76 -3.95 3.12 -7.24
N GLU A 77 -3.52 2.37 -8.28
CA GLU A 77 -4.32 1.29 -8.82
C GLU A 77 -4.32 0.09 -7.88
N THR A 78 -5.49 -0.23 -7.38
CA THR A 78 -5.72 -1.38 -6.51
C THR A 78 -7.05 -2.05 -6.84
N LEU A 79 -7.25 -3.28 -6.38
CA LEU A 79 -8.49 -4.02 -6.52
C LEU A 79 -8.69 -4.98 -5.34
N TRP A 80 -9.93 -5.44 -5.16
CA TRP A 80 -10.28 -6.39 -4.12
C TRP A 80 -9.60 -7.73 -4.35
N PHE A 81 -9.02 -8.31 -3.29
CA PHE A 81 -8.37 -9.63 -3.33
C PHE A 81 -7.36 -9.78 -4.48
N ARG A 82 -6.61 -8.71 -4.80
CA ARG A 82 -5.63 -8.70 -5.88
C ARG A 82 -4.71 -9.91 -5.82
N ASP A 83 -4.59 -10.64 -6.96
CA ASP A 83 -3.84 -11.89 -7.15
C ASP A 83 -4.39 -13.10 -6.35
N HIS A 84 -5.45 -12.97 -5.57
CA HIS A 84 -6.13 -13.98 -4.75
C HIS A 84 -5.22 -14.77 -3.78
N PHE A 85 -4.10 -15.35 -4.26
CA PHE A 85 -3.27 -16.27 -3.49
C PHE A 85 -2.75 -15.73 -2.15
N PRO A 86 -2.35 -14.43 -1.98
CA PRO A 86 -1.86 -13.95 -0.68
C PRO A 86 -2.92 -14.02 0.41
N PHE A 87 -4.18 -13.80 0.04
CA PHE A 87 -5.33 -13.86 0.95
C PHE A 87 -5.70 -15.30 1.29
N GLU A 88 -5.60 -16.22 0.32
CA GLU A 88 -5.81 -17.65 0.57
C GLU A 88 -4.70 -18.23 1.46
N ILE A 89 -3.44 -17.85 1.24
CA ILE A 89 -2.32 -18.24 2.11
C ILE A 89 -2.52 -17.67 3.53
N LEU A 90 -2.94 -16.40 3.64
CA LEU A 90 -3.28 -15.81 4.94
C LEU A 90 -4.34 -16.66 5.65
N ARG A 91 -5.44 -17.02 4.99
CA ARG A 91 -6.55 -17.79 5.56
C ARG A 91 -6.18 -19.22 5.91
N ALA A 92 -5.51 -19.93 4.96
CA ALA A 92 -5.32 -21.38 5.05
C ALA A 92 -4.07 -21.80 5.81
N HIS A 93 -3.05 -20.95 5.84
CA HIS A 93 -1.74 -21.30 6.37
C HIS A 93 -1.27 -20.35 7.50
N ILE A 94 -1.38 -19.04 7.31
CA ILE A 94 -0.80 -18.09 8.28
C ILE A 94 -1.68 -17.95 9.53
N LEU A 95 -2.99 -17.68 9.39
CA LEU A 95 -3.89 -17.53 10.54
C LEU A 95 -3.93 -18.77 11.44
N PRO A 96 -3.96 -20.03 10.90
CA PRO A 96 -3.92 -21.23 11.75
C PRO A 96 -2.67 -21.34 12.64
N GLU A 97 -1.50 -20.83 12.20
CA GLU A 97 -0.28 -20.86 13.04
C GLU A 97 -0.41 -20.00 14.30
N PHE A 98 -1.33 -19.05 14.31
CA PHE A 98 -1.58 -18.18 15.45
C PHE A 98 -2.73 -18.62 16.35
N ALA A 99 -3.35 -19.79 16.09
CA ALA A 99 -4.52 -20.26 16.81
C ALA A 99 -4.26 -20.42 18.33
N ASP A 100 -3.05 -20.80 18.71
CA ASP A 100 -2.66 -20.99 20.12
C ASP A 100 -2.01 -19.79 20.78
N ARG A 101 -1.82 -18.70 20.06
CA ARG A 101 -1.22 -17.49 20.61
C ARG A 101 -2.16 -16.78 21.57
N ARG A 102 -1.73 -16.57 22.83
CA ARG A 102 -2.52 -15.95 23.91
C ARG A 102 -1.95 -14.64 24.45
N ASP A 103 -0.70 -14.35 24.14
CA ASP A 103 0.09 -13.26 24.74
C ASP A 103 -0.28 -11.87 24.19
N ARG A 104 -0.49 -11.75 22.87
CA ARG A 104 -0.76 -10.47 22.20
C ARG A 104 -1.65 -10.62 20.96
N PRO A 105 -2.26 -9.53 20.46
CA PRO A 105 -2.95 -9.52 19.18
C PRO A 105 -2.01 -9.89 18.04
N ILE A 106 -2.56 -10.48 16.96
CA ILE A 106 -1.86 -10.66 15.69
C ILE A 106 -1.82 -9.29 15.01
N ARG A 107 -0.64 -8.88 14.56
CA ARG A 107 -0.45 -7.58 13.91
C ARG A 107 -0.05 -7.75 12.46
N ILE A 108 -0.83 -7.18 11.56
CA ILE A 108 -0.61 -7.22 10.11
C ILE A 108 -0.38 -5.79 9.63
N TRP A 109 0.62 -5.59 8.77
CA TRP A 109 0.86 -4.32 8.12
C TRP A 109 0.57 -4.42 6.62
N SER A 110 -0.32 -3.57 6.11
CA SER A 110 -0.52 -3.32 4.69
C SER A 110 0.27 -2.05 4.32
N ALA A 111 1.45 -2.24 3.74
CA ALA A 111 2.36 -1.18 3.34
C ALA A 111 2.07 -0.75 1.89
N ALA A 112 1.78 0.53 1.66
CA ALA A 112 1.23 1.10 0.43
C ALA A 112 -0.18 0.55 0.11
N CYS A 113 -1.13 0.82 1.01
CA CYS A 113 -2.48 0.26 0.99
C CYS A 113 -3.42 0.92 -0.03
N SER A 114 -3.00 2.01 -0.69
CA SER A 114 -3.81 2.79 -1.62
C SER A 114 -5.18 3.17 -1.01
N SER A 115 -6.26 3.08 -1.78
CA SER A 115 -7.63 3.38 -1.34
C SER A 115 -8.28 2.28 -0.47
N GLY A 116 -7.50 1.36 0.13
CA GLY A 116 -7.92 0.50 1.22
C GLY A 116 -8.44 -0.90 0.85
N GLN A 117 -8.52 -1.27 -0.43
CA GLN A 117 -9.05 -2.58 -0.84
C GLN A 117 -8.24 -3.75 -0.26
N GLU A 118 -6.91 -3.63 -0.18
CA GLU A 118 -6.06 -4.67 0.37
C GLU A 118 -6.31 -4.90 1.88
N PRO A 119 -6.19 -3.90 2.78
CA PRO A 119 -6.44 -4.12 4.20
C PRO A 119 -7.90 -4.51 4.49
N TYR A 120 -8.87 -4.03 3.73
CA TYR A 120 -10.26 -4.49 3.86
C TYR A 120 -10.43 -5.94 3.42
N SER A 121 -9.77 -6.37 2.33
CA SER A 121 -9.77 -7.78 1.92
C SER A 121 -9.17 -8.69 3.00
N MET A 122 -8.08 -8.28 3.66
CA MET A 122 -7.54 -9.00 4.81
C MET A 122 -8.55 -9.10 5.96
N SER A 123 -9.20 -7.97 6.31
CA SER A 123 -10.20 -7.95 7.39
C SER A 123 -11.39 -8.85 7.10
N MET A 124 -11.84 -8.92 5.83
CA MET A 124 -12.89 -9.85 5.40
C MET A 124 -12.44 -11.32 5.55
N ILE A 125 -11.23 -11.66 5.11
CA ILE A 125 -10.66 -13.01 5.29
C ILE A 125 -10.58 -13.39 6.76
N ILE A 126 -10.14 -12.49 7.63
CA ILE A 126 -10.12 -12.72 9.08
C ILE A 126 -11.52 -12.93 9.62
N GLN A 127 -12.51 -12.15 9.17
CA GLN A 127 -13.91 -12.32 9.57
C GLN A 127 -14.48 -13.65 9.11
N GLU A 128 -14.21 -14.07 7.88
CA GLU A 128 -14.60 -15.38 7.34
C GLU A 128 -13.94 -16.53 8.14
N TYR A 129 -12.68 -16.39 8.47
CA TYR A 129 -11.94 -17.38 9.27
C TYR A 129 -12.55 -17.53 10.67
N LEU A 130 -12.85 -16.42 11.35
CA LEU A 130 -13.47 -16.44 12.68
C LEU A 130 -14.91 -16.95 12.67
N GLN A 131 -15.68 -16.72 11.60
CA GLN A 131 -17.02 -17.29 11.45
C GLN A 131 -16.98 -18.81 11.26
N ALA A 132 -15.99 -19.31 10.50
CA ALA A 132 -15.80 -20.75 10.31
C ALA A 132 -15.20 -21.44 11.55
N LYS A 133 -14.40 -20.72 12.34
CA LYS A 133 -13.72 -21.20 13.54
C LYS A 133 -13.80 -20.14 14.65
N PRO A 134 -14.89 -20.06 15.43
CA PRO A 134 -15.10 -19.00 16.41
C PRO A 134 -14.00 -18.89 17.50
N ALA A 135 -13.37 -20.03 17.86
CA ALA A 135 -12.22 -20.07 18.77
C ALA A 135 -10.86 -20.12 18.04
N GLY A 136 -10.85 -19.91 16.72
CA GLY A 136 -9.68 -20.12 15.86
C GLY A 136 -8.55 -19.11 16.05
N LEU A 137 -8.83 -17.97 16.70
CA LEU A 137 -7.82 -17.00 17.10
C LEU A 137 -8.06 -16.55 18.54
N PRO A 138 -7.03 -16.45 19.34
CA PRO A 138 -7.17 -16.17 20.78
C PRO A 138 -7.50 -14.71 21.10
N ARG A 139 -7.11 -13.80 20.22
CA ARG A 139 -7.34 -12.36 20.31
C ARG A 139 -7.65 -11.80 18.94
N ASP A 140 -8.18 -10.59 18.91
CA ASP A 140 -8.47 -9.90 17.64
C ASP A 140 -7.17 -9.59 16.87
N VAL A 141 -7.32 -9.39 15.57
CA VAL A 141 -6.22 -9.06 14.65
C VAL A 141 -6.23 -7.56 14.42
N GLN A 142 -5.08 -6.93 14.55
CA GLN A 142 -4.87 -5.52 14.25
C GLN A 142 -4.22 -5.35 12.87
N ILE A 143 -4.81 -4.55 12.02
CA ILE A 143 -4.26 -4.22 10.70
C ILE A 143 -3.84 -2.75 10.73
N ILE A 144 -2.54 -2.52 10.53
CA ILE A 144 -2.00 -1.19 10.27
C ILE A 144 -1.90 -1.03 8.76
N ALA A 145 -2.50 0.01 8.21
CA ALA A 145 -2.52 0.27 6.78
C ALA A 145 -1.89 1.64 6.50
N THR A 146 -0.84 1.69 5.70
CA THR A 146 -0.11 2.93 5.43
C THR A 146 0.02 3.20 3.94
N ASP A 147 -0.01 4.48 3.59
CA ASP A 147 0.28 4.95 2.24
C ASP A 147 0.97 6.31 2.30
N ILE A 148 1.68 6.69 1.26
CA ILE A 148 2.30 8.02 1.14
C ILE A 148 1.27 9.09 0.75
N SER A 149 0.20 8.69 0.06
CA SER A 149 -0.84 9.58 -0.46
C SER A 149 -1.92 9.82 0.60
N SER A 150 -2.01 11.06 1.06
CA SER A 150 -3.02 11.48 2.04
C SER A 150 -4.43 11.43 1.47
N SER A 151 -4.58 11.70 0.15
CA SER A 151 -5.88 11.69 -0.53
C SER A 151 -6.50 10.30 -0.59
N VAL A 152 -5.72 9.27 -0.98
CA VAL A 152 -6.26 7.89 -1.01
C VAL A 152 -6.52 7.33 0.38
N LEU A 153 -5.76 7.77 1.39
CA LEU A 153 -6.02 7.39 2.78
C LEU A 153 -7.33 7.98 3.31
N LYS A 154 -7.72 9.15 2.83
CA LYS A 154 -9.05 9.71 3.13
C LYS A 154 -10.14 8.80 2.59
N ASP A 155 -10.07 8.42 1.31
CA ASP A 155 -11.02 7.49 0.70
C ASP A 155 -11.02 6.13 1.42
N ALA A 156 -9.85 5.62 1.76
CA ALA A 156 -9.70 4.38 2.52
C ALA A 156 -10.39 4.44 3.89
N ARG A 157 -10.23 5.54 4.63
CA ARG A 157 -10.91 5.73 5.93
C ARG A 157 -12.41 5.84 5.81
N GLU A 158 -12.91 6.49 4.76
CA GLU A 158 -14.35 6.57 4.48
C GLU A 158 -14.92 5.18 4.16
N GLY A 159 -14.16 4.36 3.45
CA GLY A 159 -14.52 2.99 3.08
C GLY A 159 -15.77 2.92 2.20
N VAL A 160 -15.96 3.93 1.33
CA VAL A 160 -17.13 4.05 0.44
C VAL A 160 -16.70 3.85 -1.00
N TYR A 161 -17.32 2.89 -1.68
CA TYR A 161 -16.92 2.49 -3.02
C TYR A 161 -18.10 2.46 -3.99
N GLY A 162 -17.89 2.94 -5.21
CA GLY A 162 -18.86 2.84 -6.29
C GLY A 162 -18.88 1.45 -6.94
N ALA A 163 -19.91 1.17 -7.72
CA ALA A 163 -20.13 -0.12 -8.38
C ALA A 163 -18.91 -0.62 -9.19
N MET A 164 -18.27 0.28 -9.95
CA MET A 164 -17.10 -0.09 -10.75
C MET A 164 -15.91 -0.55 -9.90
N ALA A 165 -15.70 0.06 -8.73
CA ALA A 165 -14.63 -0.33 -7.83
C ALA A 165 -14.92 -1.69 -7.18
N LEU A 166 -16.17 -1.98 -6.84
CA LEU A 166 -16.58 -3.26 -6.27
C LEU A 166 -16.49 -4.40 -7.29
N ALA A 167 -16.89 -4.17 -8.53
CA ALA A 167 -16.81 -5.18 -9.60
C ALA A 167 -15.37 -5.67 -9.88
N ARG A 168 -14.36 -4.94 -9.42
CA ARG A 168 -12.94 -5.30 -9.60
C ARG A 168 -12.44 -6.21 -8.48
N GLY A 169 -12.84 -7.49 -8.50
CA GLY A 169 -12.32 -8.56 -7.64
C GLY A 169 -13.16 -8.89 -6.41
N LEU A 170 -14.26 -8.19 -6.13
CA LEU A 170 -15.18 -8.52 -5.04
C LEU A 170 -16.30 -9.43 -5.57
N SER A 171 -16.57 -10.53 -4.87
CA SER A 171 -17.72 -11.40 -5.18
C SER A 171 -19.03 -10.80 -4.65
N ASP A 172 -20.13 -11.12 -5.31
CA ASP A 172 -21.48 -10.70 -4.88
C ASP A 172 -21.81 -11.14 -3.44
N ASP A 173 -21.37 -12.33 -3.04
CA ASP A 173 -21.55 -12.83 -1.66
C ASP A 173 -20.83 -11.93 -0.66
N ARG A 174 -19.55 -11.60 -0.90
CA ARG A 174 -18.79 -10.70 -0.03
C ARG A 174 -19.35 -9.29 -0.01
N GLN A 175 -19.85 -8.80 -1.15
CA GLN A 175 -20.50 -7.50 -1.22
C GLN A 175 -21.74 -7.47 -0.31
N LYS A 176 -22.64 -8.47 -0.40
CA LYS A 176 -23.84 -8.56 0.45
C LYS A 176 -23.51 -8.72 1.94
N ARG A 177 -22.46 -9.45 2.25
CA ARG A 177 -22.08 -9.74 3.64
C ARG A 177 -21.38 -8.58 4.33
N PHE A 178 -20.49 -7.88 3.62
CA PHE A 178 -19.54 -6.96 4.22
C PHE A 178 -19.75 -5.49 3.89
N PHE A 179 -20.78 -5.16 3.12
CA PHE A 179 -21.11 -3.78 2.77
C PHE A 179 -22.55 -3.43 3.08
N ASP A 180 -22.78 -2.17 3.41
CA ASP A 180 -24.08 -1.53 3.50
C ASP A 180 -24.26 -0.58 2.31
N VAL A 181 -25.49 -0.48 1.79
CA VAL A 181 -25.85 0.46 0.71
C VAL A 181 -25.80 1.89 1.26
N LYS A 182 -25.10 2.79 0.57
CA LYS A 182 -25.00 4.21 0.91
C LYS A 182 -25.30 5.06 -0.35
N GLY A 183 -26.55 5.36 -0.57
CA GLY A 183 -27.01 6.05 -1.78
C GLY A 183 -26.74 5.24 -3.05
N LYS A 184 -25.87 5.75 -3.94
CA LYS A 184 -25.42 5.05 -5.17
C LYS A 184 -24.11 4.28 -4.99
N ALA A 185 -23.62 4.19 -3.76
CA ALA A 185 -22.35 3.54 -3.40
C ALA A 185 -22.56 2.53 -2.28
N TRP A 186 -21.50 1.88 -1.85
CA TRP A 186 -21.49 0.89 -0.77
C TRP A 186 -20.41 1.23 0.23
N GLN A 187 -20.73 1.14 1.50
CA GLN A 187 -19.80 1.38 2.59
C GLN A 187 -19.43 0.06 3.25
N VAL A 188 -18.14 -0.16 3.49
CA VAL A 188 -17.63 -1.28 4.27
C VAL A 188 -18.22 -1.25 5.67
N LYS A 189 -18.76 -2.37 6.15
CA LYS A 189 -19.41 -2.49 7.47
C LYS A 189 -18.45 -2.22 8.63
N PRO A 190 -18.95 -1.71 9.76
CA PRO A 190 -18.14 -1.35 10.93
C PRO A 190 -17.28 -2.50 11.47
N GLU A 191 -17.78 -3.74 11.47
CA GLU A 191 -17.06 -4.92 11.96
C GLU A 191 -15.80 -5.25 11.12
N ILE A 192 -15.77 -4.85 9.85
CA ILE A 192 -14.60 -5.00 8.98
C ILE A 192 -13.65 -3.81 9.18
N ARG A 193 -14.20 -2.59 9.29
CA ARG A 193 -13.41 -1.35 9.43
C ARG A 193 -12.66 -1.26 10.77
N LYS A 194 -13.26 -1.72 11.87
CA LYS A 194 -12.73 -1.55 13.23
C LYS A 194 -11.32 -2.16 13.46
N ARG A 195 -10.92 -3.15 12.64
CA ARG A 195 -9.61 -3.80 12.75
C ARG A 195 -8.48 -3.00 12.11
N ILE A 196 -8.81 -1.95 11.33
CA ILE A 196 -7.84 -1.26 10.48
C ILE A 196 -7.60 0.15 11.00
N THR A 197 -6.31 0.46 11.18
CA THR A 197 -5.85 1.82 11.45
C THR A 197 -5.07 2.33 10.24
N PHE A 198 -5.54 3.43 9.65
CA PHE A 198 -4.91 4.07 8.50
C PHE A 198 -4.01 5.23 8.94
N SER A 199 -2.76 5.26 8.48
CA SER A 199 -1.84 6.37 8.72
C SER A 199 -0.98 6.67 7.49
N GLU A 200 -0.56 7.91 7.37
CA GLU A 200 0.38 8.32 6.33
C GLU A 200 1.78 7.83 6.67
N MET A 201 2.46 7.27 5.68
CA MET A 201 3.84 6.83 5.80
C MET A 201 4.54 6.78 4.45
N ASN A 202 5.71 7.36 4.39
CA ASN A 202 6.63 7.21 3.27
C ASN A 202 7.61 6.07 3.56
N LEU A 203 7.61 5.02 2.72
CA LEU A 203 8.50 3.86 2.86
C LEU A 203 9.99 4.19 2.76
N MET A 204 10.37 5.36 2.26
CA MET A 204 11.76 5.83 2.33
C MET A 204 12.19 6.21 3.73
N LYS A 205 11.28 6.70 4.57
CA LYS A 205 11.59 7.14 5.94
C LYS A 205 11.93 5.95 6.82
N LYS A 206 12.71 6.20 7.88
CA LYS A 206 13.18 5.16 8.81
C LYS A 206 12.23 4.91 9.99
N ASP A 207 11.01 5.45 9.95
CA ASP A 207 10.09 5.49 11.09
C ASP A 207 9.31 4.19 11.33
N TYR A 208 9.69 3.08 10.66
CA TYR A 208 9.03 1.77 10.79
C TYR A 208 8.97 1.28 12.23
N PHE A 209 10.02 1.54 13.02
CA PHE A 209 10.10 1.11 14.41
C PHE A 209 9.02 1.72 15.30
N ALA A 210 8.53 2.91 14.97
CA ALA A 210 7.43 3.55 15.69
C ALA A 210 6.11 2.76 15.57
N LEU A 211 5.96 1.96 14.53
CA LEU A 211 4.80 1.08 14.36
C LEU A 211 4.87 -0.19 15.21
N GLY A 212 6.03 -0.51 15.80
CA GLY A 212 6.28 -1.76 16.53
C GLY A 212 6.50 -2.97 15.62
N LYS A 213 6.40 -4.18 16.19
CA LYS A 213 6.61 -5.44 15.46
C LYS A 213 5.33 -5.96 14.81
N PHE A 214 5.51 -6.74 13.74
CA PHE A 214 4.42 -7.34 12.96
C PHE A 214 4.60 -8.84 12.79
N ASP A 215 3.51 -9.57 12.73
CA ASP A 215 3.49 -10.99 12.39
C ASP A 215 3.48 -11.20 10.87
N VAL A 216 2.83 -10.27 10.15
CA VAL A 216 2.69 -10.31 8.70
C VAL A 216 2.84 -8.91 8.11
N ILE A 217 3.61 -8.78 7.04
CA ILE A 217 3.69 -7.55 6.24
C ILE A 217 3.22 -7.89 4.81
N PHE A 218 2.28 -7.12 4.30
CA PHE A 218 1.92 -7.04 2.89
C PHE A 218 2.55 -5.78 2.32
N CYS A 219 3.46 -5.93 1.35
CA CYS A 219 4.05 -4.83 0.60
C CYS A 219 4.02 -5.24 -0.87
N ARG A 220 2.95 -4.89 -1.56
CA ARG A 220 2.65 -5.46 -2.87
C ARG A 220 2.49 -4.39 -3.94
N ASN A 221 3.16 -4.61 -5.08
CA ASN A 221 3.07 -3.76 -6.26
C ASN A 221 3.50 -2.29 -6.02
N VAL A 222 4.46 -2.09 -5.14
CA VAL A 222 5.04 -0.78 -4.81
C VAL A 222 6.56 -0.77 -4.96
N LEU A 223 7.26 -1.86 -4.62
CA LEU A 223 8.72 -1.93 -4.76
C LEU A 223 9.16 -1.77 -6.22
N ILE A 224 8.29 -2.09 -7.17
CA ILE A 224 8.54 -1.95 -8.62
C ILE A 224 8.89 -0.51 -9.03
N TYR A 225 8.51 0.49 -8.23
CA TYR A 225 8.78 1.90 -8.52
C TYR A 225 10.11 2.41 -7.97
N PHE A 226 10.79 1.63 -7.13
CA PHE A 226 11.97 2.07 -6.39
C PHE A 226 13.29 1.60 -7.02
N SER A 227 14.38 2.30 -6.71
CA SER A 227 15.73 1.87 -7.09
C SER A 227 16.11 0.57 -6.39
N THR A 228 17.14 -0.12 -6.91
CA THR A 228 17.69 -1.34 -6.32
C THR A 228 18.15 -1.13 -4.87
N GLU A 229 18.79 0.01 -4.62
CA GLU A 229 19.33 0.40 -3.31
C GLU A 229 18.18 0.60 -2.31
N LEU A 230 17.15 1.35 -2.71
CA LEU A 230 15.99 1.61 -1.85
C LEU A 230 15.18 0.33 -1.57
N LYS A 231 15.03 -0.57 -2.57
CA LYS A 231 14.41 -1.89 -2.34
C LYS A 231 15.13 -2.68 -1.26
N ARG A 232 16.48 -2.73 -1.32
CA ARG A 232 17.30 -3.42 -0.32
C ARG A 232 17.10 -2.82 1.07
N GLU A 233 17.11 -1.49 1.17
CA GLU A 233 16.88 -0.80 2.45
C GLU A 233 15.49 -1.10 3.02
N ILE A 234 14.43 -1.01 2.21
CA ILE A 234 13.05 -1.29 2.64
C ILE A 234 12.92 -2.74 3.14
N LEU A 235 13.43 -3.71 2.36
CA LEU A 235 13.37 -5.13 2.73
C LEU A 235 14.18 -5.43 4.00
N THR A 236 15.32 -4.77 4.19
CA THR A 236 16.09 -4.84 5.43
C THR A 236 15.31 -4.29 6.62
N ARG A 237 14.65 -3.14 6.46
CA ARG A 237 13.79 -2.55 7.51
C ARG A 237 12.59 -3.45 7.83
N PHE A 238 11.98 -4.09 6.83
CA PHE A 238 10.92 -5.07 7.08
C PHE A 238 11.39 -6.22 7.93
N SER A 239 12.61 -6.77 7.70
CA SER A 239 13.15 -7.84 8.55
C SER A 239 13.35 -7.39 9.99
N GLN A 240 13.61 -6.12 10.23
CA GLN A 240 13.81 -5.56 11.57
C GLN A 240 12.51 -5.33 12.34
N VAL A 241 11.37 -5.14 11.65
CA VAL A 241 10.05 -4.93 12.27
C VAL A 241 9.12 -6.15 12.16
N LEU A 242 9.55 -7.22 11.49
CA LEU A 242 8.89 -8.52 11.58
C LEU A 242 9.28 -9.24 12.86
N GLU A 243 8.36 -10.00 13.39
CA GLU A 243 8.64 -11.00 14.43
C GLU A 243 9.44 -12.16 13.84
N PRO A 244 10.30 -12.84 14.63
CA PRO A 244 11.01 -14.04 14.18
C PRO A 244 10.02 -15.09 13.64
N GLY A 245 10.22 -15.52 12.39
CA GLY A 245 9.30 -16.43 11.70
C GLY A 245 8.04 -15.75 11.15
N GLY A 246 7.95 -14.40 11.17
CA GLY A 246 6.89 -13.62 10.56
C GLY A 246 6.92 -13.67 9.03
N TYR A 247 5.84 -13.25 8.40
CA TYR A 247 5.62 -13.40 6.98
C TYR A 247 5.69 -12.06 6.22
N LEU A 248 6.31 -12.08 5.04
CA LEU A 248 6.30 -10.98 4.08
C LEU A 248 5.63 -11.45 2.78
N CYS A 249 4.56 -10.76 2.40
CA CYS A 249 3.83 -10.99 1.16
C CYS A 249 4.17 -9.85 0.18
N LEU A 250 4.71 -10.20 -0.97
CA LEU A 250 5.04 -9.28 -2.06
C LEU A 250 4.08 -9.44 -3.25
N GLY A 251 4.10 -8.50 -4.18
CA GLY A 251 3.37 -8.61 -5.45
C GLY A 251 3.99 -9.69 -6.35
N ALA A 252 3.21 -10.19 -7.33
CA ALA A 252 3.60 -11.32 -8.19
C ALA A 252 4.91 -11.09 -8.99
N SER A 253 5.25 -9.84 -9.28
CA SER A 253 6.48 -9.45 -10.00
C SER A 253 7.62 -8.99 -9.06
N GLU A 254 7.45 -9.11 -7.75
CA GLU A 254 8.39 -8.64 -6.74
C GLU A 254 9.05 -9.82 -6.01
N SER A 255 10.30 -9.66 -5.58
CA SER A 255 11.08 -10.70 -4.92
C SER A 255 12.03 -10.10 -3.89
N VAL A 256 12.41 -10.88 -2.87
CA VAL A 256 13.52 -10.56 -1.94
C VAL A 256 14.87 -11.01 -2.50
N SER A 257 14.85 -11.90 -3.49
CA SER A 257 16.08 -12.49 -4.06
C SER A 257 16.99 -11.44 -4.68
N GLY A 258 18.27 -11.49 -4.37
CA GLY A 258 19.26 -10.53 -4.82
C GLY A 258 19.29 -9.21 -4.03
N TYR A 259 18.38 -9.03 -3.05
CA TYR A 259 18.37 -7.87 -2.18
C TYR A 259 18.77 -8.20 -0.74
N VAL A 260 18.17 -9.23 -0.15
CA VAL A 260 18.40 -9.66 1.25
C VAL A 260 18.33 -11.19 1.37
N ASP A 261 19.08 -11.76 2.34
CA ASP A 261 19.18 -13.21 2.55
C ASP A 261 18.49 -13.68 3.84
N CYS A 262 17.84 -12.78 4.57
CA CYS A 262 17.21 -13.06 5.85
C CYS A 262 15.82 -13.72 5.74
N PHE A 263 15.32 -13.98 4.53
CA PHE A 263 14.02 -14.60 4.30
C PHE A 263 14.14 -15.96 3.61
N ASP A 264 13.31 -16.90 4.02
CA ASP A 264 13.07 -18.16 3.32
C ASP A 264 11.83 -18.04 2.42
N ALA A 265 11.95 -18.57 1.21
CA ALA A 265 10.86 -18.58 0.23
C ALA A 265 9.91 -19.76 0.51
N MET A 266 8.70 -19.49 0.95
CA MET A 266 7.65 -20.47 1.23
C MET A 266 6.71 -20.59 0.04
N ARG A 267 6.75 -21.74 -0.64
CA ARG A 267 5.89 -22.01 -1.80
C ARG A 267 4.63 -22.73 -1.33
N TYR A 268 3.47 -22.16 -1.72
CA TYR A 268 2.16 -22.76 -1.54
C TYR A 268 1.48 -22.96 -2.89
N GLN A 269 0.41 -23.75 -2.92
CA GLN A 269 -0.39 -23.86 -4.14
C GLN A 269 -0.92 -22.48 -4.55
N GLY A 270 -0.53 -22.02 -5.73
CA GLY A 270 -0.95 -20.74 -6.29
C GLY A 270 -0.04 -19.55 -6.04
N GLY A 271 0.98 -19.65 -5.15
CA GLY A 271 1.84 -18.50 -4.90
C GLY A 271 3.02 -18.68 -3.96
N LEU A 272 3.72 -17.60 -3.75
CA LEU A 272 4.92 -17.50 -2.93
C LEU A 272 4.76 -16.41 -1.88
N VAL A 273 5.16 -16.71 -0.66
CA VAL A 273 5.38 -15.72 0.41
C VAL A 273 6.76 -15.96 1.03
N TYR A 274 7.24 -15.00 1.78
CA TYR A 274 8.56 -15.08 2.41
C TYR A 274 8.39 -15.15 3.92
N ARG A 275 9.24 -15.95 4.57
CA ARG A 275 9.26 -16.10 6.03
C ARG A 275 10.58 -15.60 6.58
N LEU A 276 10.54 -14.71 7.56
CA LEU A 276 11.75 -14.25 8.23
C LEU A 276 12.41 -15.45 8.95
N LYS A 277 13.69 -15.66 8.69
CA LYS A 277 14.48 -16.71 9.37
C LYS A 277 14.44 -16.51 10.88
N LYS A 278 14.32 -17.61 11.62
CA LYS A 278 14.51 -17.59 13.06
C LYS A 278 16.02 -17.64 13.32
N VAL A 279 16.55 -16.57 13.87
CA VAL A 279 17.93 -16.50 14.34
C VAL A 279 17.99 -17.03 15.77
#